data_88f6eefcba076c912915b2c534499cc7
#
_entry.id   88f6eefcba076c912915b2c534499cc7
#
_cell.length_a   1.000
_cell.length_b   1.000
_cell.length_c   1.000
_cell.angle_alpha   90.00
_cell.angle_beta   90.00
_cell.angle_gamma   90.00
#
_symmetry.space_group_name_H-M   'P 1'
#
loop_
_entity.id
_entity.type
_entity.pdbx_description
1 polymer ?
#
loop_
_entity_poly.entity_id
_entity_poly.type
_entity_poly.pdbx_seq_one_letter_code
_entity_poly.pdbx_strand_id
1 'polypeptide(L)'
;MIIRIIVLFILIQISCFGQGTLLYLTEEKPADSILPLKYEEHTSIWPKLDRTAPFKQCFAGFFSGDNAFAFDKNSPFSIYTRMGLGVQADLKISPKWYARLGYNFSSLSNDTNYLDTRTYLYSRKGNQVNGSHNLLGRVSYTPNHIFNFQVGLDRNFIGEGSRSLFLSDYGKPYPFAQIRARFWHIEYLVMYQFFKENYNQSWQGKYGAMHYLSWNVIKWLNVGIFETVVFQPKDTLLNRGYELEYLNPVIFYRPQEYAIGSSDNVLLGASISAKWKGHTAYGQLILDEFLLSEIRAKSGWWANKYGAQLGVKGKFEFKKEKFFYRVEGNAVRPYTYAHLNPLQNYANTRYTLAHPYGGNFGEILGELKWQKNNWLIKTFISYGIQGFDKEGKSYGGDVYQPYTNRPFDYNHEIGQGQKNNFFRNQWVVSYSLQGHYNIFSELNLRYDSAFSRFTFLPMIGFRSNLWNDYRNY
;
A
#
# COMPACT_ATOMS: atom_id res chain seq x y z
N MET A 1 -32.80 -20.15 5.73
CA MET A 1 -32.63 -18.71 5.44
C MET A 1 -31.25 -18.43 4.83
N ILE A 2 -30.14 -18.88 5.42
CA ILE A 2 -28.77 -18.68 4.92
C ILE A 2 -28.56 -19.25 3.49
N ILE A 3 -29.04 -20.46 3.21
CA ILE A 3 -28.90 -21.09 1.88
C ILE A 3 -29.66 -20.28 0.79
N ARG A 4 -30.83 -19.73 1.10
CA ARG A 4 -31.57 -18.86 0.16
C ARG A 4 -30.87 -17.54 -0.10
N ILE A 5 -30.18 -16.98 0.89
CA ILE A 5 -29.36 -15.77 0.75
C ILE A 5 -28.13 -16.09 -0.11
N ILE A 6 -27.45 -17.21 0.10
CA ILE A 6 -26.32 -17.65 -0.71
C ILE A 6 -26.74 -17.90 -2.17
N VAL A 7 -27.88 -18.54 -2.40
CA VAL A 7 -28.43 -18.77 -3.75
C VAL A 7 -28.83 -17.45 -4.41
N LEU A 8 -29.41 -16.51 -3.68
CA LEU A 8 -29.74 -15.19 -4.20
C LEU A 8 -28.49 -14.39 -4.56
N PHE A 9 -27.43 -14.45 -3.75
CA PHE A 9 -26.13 -13.85 -4.05
C PHE A 9 -25.47 -14.45 -5.28
N ILE A 10 -25.56 -15.77 -5.46
CA ILE A 10 -25.06 -16.46 -6.66
C ILE A 10 -25.85 -16.07 -7.90
N LEU A 11 -27.17 -15.92 -7.82
CA LEU A 11 -28.04 -15.53 -8.92
C LEU A 11 -27.82 -14.07 -9.35
N ILE A 12 -27.57 -13.16 -8.41
CA ILE A 12 -27.25 -11.75 -8.72
C ILE A 12 -25.90 -11.66 -9.45
N GLN A 13 -24.97 -12.56 -9.17
CA GLN A 13 -23.68 -12.62 -9.87
C GLN A 13 -23.76 -13.12 -11.31
N ILE A 14 -24.73 -13.98 -11.63
CA ILE A 14 -24.91 -14.52 -12.99
C ILE A 14 -25.28 -13.42 -13.99
N SER A 15 -25.93 -12.33 -13.56
CA SER A 15 -26.30 -11.22 -14.44
C SER A 15 -25.20 -10.19 -14.70
N CYS A 16 -24.06 -10.26 -14.00
CA CYS A 16 -22.93 -9.33 -14.15
C CYS A 16 -21.76 -9.93 -14.93
N PHE A 17 -21.98 -10.97 -15.75
CA PHE A 17 -20.94 -11.59 -16.55
C PHE A 17 -20.41 -10.67 -17.65
N GLY A 18 -19.21 -10.22 -17.48
CA GLY A 18 -18.40 -9.61 -18.51
C GLY A 18 -17.47 -8.52 -17.98
N GLN A 19 -16.20 -8.83 -17.86
CA GLN A 19 -15.03 -7.96 -17.82
C GLN A 19 -14.43 -7.52 -16.47
N GLY A 20 -14.97 -7.88 -15.31
CA GLY A 20 -14.38 -7.43 -14.03
C GLY A 20 -13.30 -8.33 -13.40
N THR A 21 -13.04 -9.52 -13.91
CA THR A 21 -12.51 -10.59 -13.09
C THR A 21 -11.13 -11.11 -13.41
N LEU A 22 -10.55 -10.67 -14.47
CA LEU A 22 -9.21 -11.11 -14.89
C LEU A 22 -8.12 -10.07 -14.62
N LEU A 23 -8.41 -9.08 -13.78
CA LEU A 23 -7.54 -7.92 -13.52
C LEU A 23 -6.24 -8.23 -12.78
N TYR A 24 -6.04 -9.46 -12.30
CA TYR A 24 -4.80 -9.81 -11.62
C TYR A 24 -3.67 -10.32 -12.54
N LEU A 25 -4.00 -10.71 -13.77
CA LEU A 25 -2.99 -11.20 -14.73
C LEU A 25 -3.29 -10.84 -16.18
N THR A 26 -4.46 -10.27 -16.48
CA THR A 26 -4.83 -9.93 -17.85
C THR A 26 -4.97 -8.43 -17.99
N GLU A 27 -4.41 -7.93 -19.07
CA GLU A 27 -4.52 -6.60 -19.62
C GLU A 27 -3.58 -5.53 -19.06
N GLU A 28 -2.28 -5.82 -19.10
CA GLU A 28 -1.41 -4.83 -19.69
C GLU A 28 -1.48 -5.03 -21.21
N LYS A 29 -2.28 -4.25 -21.90
CA LYS A 29 -2.09 -4.07 -23.34
C LYS A 29 -0.67 -3.60 -23.57
N PRO A 30 0.04 -4.11 -24.61
CA PRO A 30 1.36 -3.62 -24.93
C PRO A 30 1.31 -2.09 -25.06
N ALA A 31 2.35 -1.45 -24.56
CA ALA A 31 2.44 0.00 -24.39
C ALA A 31 2.50 0.74 -25.74
N ASP A 32 1.39 0.83 -26.44
CA ASP A 32 1.20 1.83 -27.50
C ASP A 32 0.71 3.17 -26.97
N SER A 33 0.42 3.27 -25.67
CA SER A 33 0.06 4.52 -25.03
C SER A 33 1.26 5.14 -24.33
N ILE A 34 1.57 6.34 -24.74
CA ILE A 34 2.62 7.24 -24.21
C ILE A 34 2.41 7.63 -22.74
N LEU A 35 1.36 7.15 -22.08
CA LEU A 35 0.99 7.58 -20.73
C LEU A 35 1.62 6.65 -19.68
N PRO A 36 2.12 7.20 -18.56
CA PRO A 36 2.65 6.38 -17.48
C PRO A 36 1.55 5.53 -16.86
N LEU A 37 1.67 4.23 -16.99
CA LEU A 37 0.73 3.23 -16.44
C LEU A 37 0.90 3.02 -14.93
N LYS A 38 1.76 3.79 -14.28
CA LYS A 38 2.17 3.60 -12.89
C LYS A 38 1.04 3.54 -11.88
N TYR A 39 -0.03 4.31 -12.13
CA TYR A 39 -1.17 4.37 -11.20
C TYR A 39 -2.15 3.24 -11.36
N GLU A 40 -2.19 2.64 -12.53
CA GLU A 40 -3.22 1.67 -12.88
C GLU A 40 -2.86 0.25 -12.45
N GLU A 41 -1.57 -0.01 -12.19
CA GLU A 41 -1.11 -1.33 -11.78
C GLU A 41 -1.34 -1.66 -10.32
N HIS A 42 -1.35 -0.66 -9.45
CA HIS A 42 -1.49 -0.84 -8.00
C HIS A 42 -2.77 -0.26 -7.39
N THR A 43 -3.38 0.69 -8.04
CA THR A 43 -4.80 0.98 -7.83
C THR A 43 -5.67 -0.09 -8.49
N SER A 44 -5.19 -1.28 -8.48
CA SER A 44 -5.62 -2.48 -9.20
C SER A 44 -7.05 -2.92 -8.95
N ILE A 45 -7.74 -2.25 -8.09
CA ILE A 45 -9.17 -2.41 -7.86
C ILE A 45 -9.98 -1.60 -8.89
N TRP A 46 -9.32 -0.67 -9.64
CA TRP A 46 -10.01 0.24 -10.54
C TRP A 46 -9.75 -0.12 -11.99
N PRO A 47 -10.76 -0.65 -12.71
CA PRO A 47 -10.64 -0.83 -14.15
C PRO A 47 -10.38 0.53 -14.82
N LYS A 48 -9.57 0.52 -15.89
CA LYS A 48 -9.51 1.67 -16.80
C LYS A 48 -10.93 2.09 -17.15
N LEU A 49 -11.20 3.38 -17.01
CA LEU A 49 -12.47 3.93 -17.43
C LEU A 49 -12.52 3.78 -18.95
N ASP A 50 -13.05 2.68 -19.43
CA ASP A 50 -13.36 2.54 -20.85
C ASP A 50 -14.54 3.45 -21.13
N ARG A 51 -14.25 4.61 -21.71
CA ARG A 51 -15.24 5.62 -22.05
C ARG A 51 -16.19 5.13 -23.14
N THR A 52 -15.80 4.13 -23.91
CA THR A 52 -16.58 3.57 -25.02
C THR A 52 -17.50 2.45 -24.58
N ALA A 53 -17.24 1.86 -23.39
CA ALA A 53 -18.10 0.81 -22.86
C ALA A 53 -19.50 1.33 -22.55
N PRO A 54 -20.56 0.57 -22.84
CA PRO A 54 -21.94 0.97 -22.54
C PRO A 54 -22.13 1.15 -21.03
N PHE A 55 -23.10 1.96 -20.67
CA PHE A 55 -23.51 2.17 -19.28
C PHE A 55 -23.74 0.81 -18.60
N LYS A 56 -22.96 0.51 -17.56
CA LYS A 56 -23.03 -0.75 -16.85
C LYS A 56 -22.98 -0.51 -15.36
N GLN A 57 -24.02 -0.94 -14.67
CA GLN A 57 -24.03 -1.08 -13.23
C GLN A 57 -23.64 -2.53 -12.92
N CYS A 58 -22.64 -2.74 -12.11
CA CYS A 58 -22.25 -4.06 -11.65
C CYS A 58 -22.31 -4.11 -10.13
N PHE A 59 -23.13 -5.01 -9.61
CA PHE A 59 -23.17 -5.34 -8.20
C PHE A 59 -22.59 -6.73 -8.02
N ALA A 60 -21.61 -6.86 -7.17
CA ALA A 60 -21.01 -8.15 -6.84
C ALA A 60 -21.07 -8.37 -5.33
N GLY A 61 -21.68 -9.48 -4.91
CA GLY A 61 -21.53 -10.01 -3.58
C GLY A 61 -20.32 -10.93 -3.51
N PHE A 62 -19.64 -10.98 -2.39
CA PHE A 62 -18.55 -11.92 -2.19
C PHE A 62 -18.62 -12.57 -0.82
N PHE A 63 -18.14 -13.80 -0.80
CA PHE A 63 -17.94 -14.60 0.39
C PHE A 63 -16.50 -15.06 0.44
N SER A 64 -15.90 -15.04 1.62
CA SER A 64 -14.59 -15.66 1.85
C SER A 64 -14.65 -16.49 3.11
N GLY A 65 -14.02 -17.65 3.09
CA GLY A 65 -13.82 -18.50 4.24
C GLY A 65 -12.45 -19.15 4.17
N ASP A 66 -11.67 -19.02 5.20
CA ASP A 66 -10.36 -19.64 5.28
C ASP A 66 -10.08 -20.16 6.68
N ASN A 67 -9.42 -21.31 6.75
CA ASN A 67 -8.89 -21.89 7.96
C ASN A 67 -7.38 -21.85 7.90
N ALA A 68 -6.76 -21.31 8.94
CA ALA A 68 -5.33 -21.32 9.13
C ALA A 68 -4.94 -22.21 10.30
N PHE A 69 -3.86 -22.96 10.13
CA PHE A 69 -3.30 -23.84 11.13
C PHE A 69 -1.96 -23.26 11.55
N ALA A 70 -1.84 -22.76 12.77
CA ALA A 70 -0.59 -22.19 13.24
C ALA A 70 0.23 -23.24 13.99
N PHE A 71 1.49 -23.33 13.60
CA PHE A 71 2.52 -24.09 14.29
C PHE A 71 3.62 -23.09 14.65
N ASP A 72 3.70 -22.74 15.92
CA ASP A 72 4.78 -21.93 16.46
C ASP A 72 5.55 -22.77 17.49
N LYS A 73 6.87 -22.68 17.47
CA LYS A 73 7.73 -23.42 18.41
C LYS A 73 7.39 -23.14 19.88
N ASN A 74 6.84 -21.97 20.16
CA ASN A 74 6.56 -21.49 21.52
C ASN A 74 5.05 -21.45 21.84
N SER A 75 4.19 -21.94 20.96
CA SER A 75 2.74 -21.90 21.12
C SER A 75 2.11 -23.26 20.76
N PRO A 76 1.07 -23.70 21.48
CA PRO A 76 0.36 -24.92 21.12
C PRO A 76 -0.28 -24.72 19.72
N PHE A 77 -0.48 -25.86 19.06
CA PHE A 77 -1.23 -25.91 17.80
C PHE A 77 -2.56 -25.13 17.91
N SER A 78 -2.78 -24.20 17.02
CA SER A 78 -3.98 -23.36 17.02
C SER A 78 -4.64 -23.36 15.64
N ILE A 79 -5.96 -23.43 15.63
CA ILE A 79 -6.77 -23.33 14.41
C ILE A 79 -7.49 -21.99 14.42
N TYR A 80 -7.34 -21.24 13.34
CA TYR A 80 -8.01 -19.96 13.12
C TYR A 80 -8.98 -20.10 11.96
N THR A 81 -10.21 -19.70 12.17
CA THR A 81 -11.22 -19.66 11.12
C THR A 81 -11.60 -18.21 10.87
N ARG A 82 -11.50 -17.78 9.63
CA ARG A 82 -11.96 -16.47 9.19
C ARG A 82 -13.09 -16.64 8.18
N MET A 83 -14.20 -15.96 8.42
CA MET A 83 -15.31 -15.86 7.49
C MET A 83 -15.55 -14.39 7.14
N GLY A 84 -15.77 -14.12 5.87
CA GLY A 84 -16.03 -12.77 5.38
C GLY A 84 -17.19 -12.74 4.41
N LEU A 85 -17.97 -11.69 4.53
CA LEU A 85 -19.06 -11.35 3.61
C LEU A 85 -18.87 -9.91 3.16
N GLY A 86 -19.16 -9.65 1.90
CA GLY A 86 -19.05 -8.30 1.39
C GLY A 86 -19.87 -8.07 0.13
N VAL A 87 -19.98 -6.80 -0.20
CA VAL A 87 -20.62 -6.32 -1.42
C VAL A 87 -19.75 -5.25 -2.05
N GLN A 88 -19.72 -5.23 -3.38
CA GLN A 88 -19.09 -4.18 -4.17
C GLN A 88 -20.05 -3.73 -5.25
N ALA A 89 -20.10 -2.43 -5.47
CA ALA A 89 -20.85 -1.82 -6.55
C ALA A 89 -19.90 -0.97 -7.40
N ASP A 90 -19.89 -1.26 -8.69
CA ASP A 90 -19.20 -0.48 -9.72
C ASP A 90 -20.25 0.21 -10.57
N LEU A 91 -20.30 1.53 -10.51
CA LEU A 91 -21.34 2.35 -11.09
C LEU A 91 -20.73 3.29 -12.14
N LYS A 92 -20.98 3.03 -13.41
CA LYS A 92 -20.73 3.99 -14.48
C LYS A 92 -22.02 4.81 -14.66
N ILE A 93 -22.10 5.95 -13.98
CA ILE A 93 -23.28 6.82 -13.97
C ILE A 93 -23.44 7.56 -15.30
N SER A 94 -22.30 7.92 -15.91
CA SER A 94 -22.26 8.55 -17.24
C SER A 94 -20.84 8.37 -17.84
N PRO A 95 -20.58 8.79 -19.09
CA PRO A 95 -19.24 8.77 -19.65
C PRO A 95 -18.18 9.56 -18.85
N LYS A 96 -18.63 10.47 -17.99
CA LYS A 96 -17.76 11.34 -17.18
C LYS A 96 -17.71 10.95 -15.71
N TRP A 97 -18.71 10.22 -15.20
CA TRP A 97 -18.86 9.89 -13.79
C TRP A 97 -18.76 8.39 -13.56
N TYR A 98 -17.90 8.01 -12.64
CA TYR A 98 -17.74 6.65 -12.18
C TYR A 98 -17.67 6.62 -10.66
N ALA A 99 -18.30 5.63 -10.04
CA ALA A 99 -18.22 5.41 -8.62
C ALA A 99 -17.96 3.92 -8.32
N ARG A 100 -17.18 3.64 -7.30
CA ARG A 100 -17.03 2.33 -6.69
C ARG A 100 -17.28 2.45 -5.20
N LEU A 101 -18.07 1.52 -4.68
CA LEU A 101 -18.33 1.37 -3.27
C LEU A 101 -18.14 -0.09 -2.91
N GLY A 102 -17.46 -0.35 -1.82
CA GLY A 102 -17.23 -1.71 -1.32
C GLY A 102 -17.32 -1.76 0.19
N TYR A 103 -18.02 -2.75 0.70
CA TYR A 103 -18.07 -3.06 2.11
C TYR A 103 -17.77 -4.54 2.33
N ASN A 104 -16.89 -4.82 3.28
CA ASN A 104 -16.56 -6.17 3.69
C ASN A 104 -16.55 -6.28 5.21
N PHE A 105 -17.28 -7.24 5.72
CA PHE A 105 -17.19 -7.70 7.10
C PHE A 105 -16.47 -9.03 7.14
N SER A 106 -15.50 -9.17 8.04
CA SER A 106 -14.83 -10.45 8.32
C SER A 106 -14.87 -10.72 9.83
N SER A 107 -15.31 -11.90 10.22
CA SER A 107 -15.18 -12.39 11.58
C SER A 107 -13.99 -13.32 11.70
N LEU A 108 -13.33 -13.30 12.84
CA LEU A 108 -12.25 -14.21 13.19
C LEU A 108 -12.62 -14.97 14.47
N SER A 109 -12.40 -16.28 14.48
CA SER A 109 -12.43 -17.09 15.71
C SER A 109 -11.01 -17.20 16.26
N ASN A 110 -10.84 -16.95 17.53
CA ASN A 110 -9.79 -17.39 18.43
C ASN A 110 -8.48 -16.60 18.58
N ASP A 111 -8.01 -15.73 17.67
CA ASP A 111 -6.83 -14.90 17.98
C ASP A 111 -6.69 -13.65 17.10
N THR A 112 -6.28 -12.56 17.74
CA THR A 112 -6.08 -11.25 17.10
C THR A 112 -4.78 -11.13 16.31
N ASN A 113 -3.80 -12.03 16.53
CA ASN A 113 -2.47 -11.96 15.91
C ASN A 113 -2.48 -12.22 14.40
N TYR A 114 -3.57 -12.83 13.88
CA TYR A 114 -3.74 -13.13 12.46
C TYR A 114 -4.79 -12.24 11.77
N LEU A 115 -5.36 -11.30 12.51
CA LEU A 115 -6.33 -10.35 11.97
C LEU A 115 -5.59 -9.27 11.18
N ASP A 116 -6.07 -8.96 9.99
CA ASP A 116 -5.62 -7.76 9.31
C ASP A 116 -6.11 -6.53 10.08
N THR A 117 -5.22 -5.95 10.87
CA THR A 117 -5.51 -4.79 11.69
C THR A 117 -5.58 -3.48 10.91
N ARG A 118 -5.39 -3.51 9.57
CA ARG A 118 -5.48 -2.37 8.66
C ARG A 118 -6.90 -2.09 8.17
N THR A 119 -7.90 -2.59 8.88
CA THR A 119 -9.32 -2.37 8.55
C THR A 119 -9.82 -1.04 9.10
N TYR A 120 -10.87 -0.50 8.50
CA TYR A 120 -11.41 0.81 8.88
C TYR A 120 -12.00 0.80 10.30
N LEU A 121 -12.77 -0.23 10.64
CA LEU A 121 -13.40 -0.40 11.95
C LEU A 121 -13.24 -1.84 12.46
N TYR A 122 -13.32 -2.02 13.78
CA TYR A 122 -13.29 -3.31 14.45
C TYR A 122 -14.56 -3.56 15.26
N SER A 123 -15.05 -4.79 15.22
CA SER A 123 -15.96 -5.31 16.25
C SER A 123 -15.14 -5.88 17.41
N ARG A 124 -15.57 -5.60 18.63
CA ARG A 124 -14.93 -6.13 19.84
C ARG A 124 -15.95 -6.85 20.70
N LYS A 125 -15.51 -7.94 21.33
CA LYS A 125 -16.22 -8.64 22.39
C LYS A 125 -15.32 -8.62 23.63
N GLY A 126 -15.62 -7.73 24.59
CA GLY A 126 -14.69 -7.41 25.67
C GLY A 126 -13.40 -6.77 25.11
N ASN A 127 -12.24 -7.26 25.54
CA ASN A 127 -10.94 -6.76 25.07
C ASN A 127 -10.47 -7.42 23.75
N GLN A 128 -11.18 -8.41 23.23
CA GLN A 128 -10.80 -9.12 22.01
C GLN A 128 -11.47 -8.52 20.78
N VAL A 129 -10.69 -8.36 19.72
CA VAL A 129 -11.20 -8.01 18.38
C VAL A 129 -11.70 -9.29 17.72
N ASN A 130 -12.99 -9.37 17.43
CA ASN A 130 -13.62 -10.54 16.83
C ASN A 130 -14.14 -10.33 15.41
N GLY A 131 -14.00 -9.14 14.87
CA GLY A 131 -14.40 -8.83 13.52
C GLY A 131 -13.78 -7.54 13.00
N SER A 132 -13.73 -7.43 11.69
CA SER A 132 -13.21 -6.27 10.98
C SER A 132 -14.20 -5.79 9.92
N HIS A 133 -14.34 -4.48 9.81
CA HIS A 133 -15.19 -3.83 8.84
C HIS A 133 -14.32 -3.00 7.90
N ASN A 134 -14.33 -3.32 6.63
CA ASN A 134 -13.69 -2.53 5.60
C ASN A 134 -14.74 -1.81 4.78
N LEU A 135 -14.67 -0.50 4.77
CA LEU A 135 -15.44 0.36 3.89
C LEU A 135 -14.45 1.06 2.96
N LEU A 136 -14.65 0.89 1.67
CA LEU A 136 -13.88 1.56 0.63
C LEU A 136 -14.85 2.19 -0.35
N GLY A 137 -14.49 3.35 -0.86
CA GLY A 137 -15.29 3.99 -1.87
C GLY A 137 -14.55 5.14 -2.51
N ARG A 138 -14.79 5.33 -3.80
CA ARG A 138 -14.33 6.51 -4.50
C ARG A 138 -15.27 6.90 -5.62
N VAL A 139 -15.37 8.19 -5.84
CA VAL A 139 -16.11 8.80 -6.95
C VAL A 139 -15.10 9.49 -7.84
N SER A 140 -15.24 9.29 -9.13
CA SER A 140 -14.35 9.84 -10.14
C SER A 140 -15.14 10.65 -11.17
N TYR A 141 -14.70 11.87 -11.44
CA TYR A 141 -15.24 12.74 -12.46
C TYR A 141 -14.16 13.09 -13.48
N THR A 142 -14.45 12.80 -14.75
CA THR A 142 -13.51 13.04 -15.86
C THR A 142 -14.20 13.94 -16.90
N PRO A 143 -14.12 15.27 -16.75
CA PRO A 143 -14.80 16.21 -17.66
C PRO A 143 -14.29 16.12 -19.10
N ASN A 144 -13.00 15.86 -19.27
CA ASN A 144 -12.31 15.80 -20.56
C ASN A 144 -11.13 14.81 -20.51
N HIS A 145 -10.30 14.77 -21.54
CA HIS A 145 -9.15 13.86 -21.63
C HIS A 145 -7.93 14.30 -20.78
N ILE A 146 -7.95 15.53 -20.25
CA ILE A 146 -6.85 16.09 -19.46
C ILE A 146 -7.08 15.83 -17.98
N PHE A 147 -8.24 16.19 -17.46
CA PHE A 147 -8.50 16.21 -16.02
C PHE A 147 -9.31 15.02 -15.55
N ASN A 148 -8.92 14.50 -14.38
CA ASN A 148 -9.69 13.56 -13.59
C ASN A 148 -9.68 14.01 -12.13
N PHE A 149 -10.85 14.13 -11.55
CA PHE A 149 -11.06 14.49 -10.14
C PHE A 149 -11.58 13.26 -9.40
N GLN A 150 -11.03 12.98 -8.24
CA GLN A 150 -11.50 11.87 -7.40
C GLN A 150 -11.60 12.30 -5.95
N VAL A 151 -12.62 11.80 -5.29
CA VAL A 151 -12.77 11.86 -3.84
C VAL A 151 -13.14 10.48 -3.32
N GLY A 152 -12.67 10.13 -2.14
CA GLY A 152 -12.96 8.80 -1.62
C GLY A 152 -12.42 8.53 -0.23
N LEU A 153 -12.74 7.34 0.24
CA LEU A 153 -12.17 6.68 1.40
C LEU A 153 -11.50 5.40 0.89
N ASP A 154 -10.19 5.43 0.70
CA ASP A 154 -9.46 4.31 0.08
C ASP A 154 -7.97 4.38 0.41
N ARG A 155 -7.22 3.40 -0.06
CA ARG A 155 -5.76 3.37 -0.07
C ARG A 155 -5.27 3.84 -1.43
N ASN A 156 -4.12 4.49 -1.46
CA ASN A 156 -3.50 4.94 -2.70
C ASN A 156 -2.05 4.44 -2.77
N PHE A 157 -1.55 4.25 -3.98
CA PHE A 157 -0.20 3.75 -4.22
C PHE A 157 0.50 4.57 -5.31
N ILE A 158 1.79 4.86 -5.13
CA ILE A 158 2.64 5.52 -6.11
C ILE A 158 3.94 4.73 -6.27
N GLY A 159 4.14 4.10 -7.41
CA GLY A 159 5.35 3.34 -7.72
C GLY A 159 5.16 2.20 -8.70
N GLU A 160 6.24 1.50 -9.01
CA GLU A 160 6.28 0.31 -9.88
C GLU A 160 6.53 -0.98 -9.08
N GLY A 161 6.93 -0.83 -7.81
CA GLY A 161 7.36 -1.92 -6.94
C GLY A 161 6.22 -2.74 -6.33
N SER A 162 6.58 -3.79 -5.62
CA SER A 162 5.71 -4.47 -4.65
C SER A 162 5.51 -3.61 -3.41
N ARG A 163 6.56 -2.89 -3.06
CA ARG A 163 6.58 -1.86 -2.03
C ARG A 163 6.67 -0.47 -2.66
N SER A 164 6.45 0.57 -1.87
CA SER A 164 6.73 1.94 -2.28
C SER A 164 7.40 2.72 -1.16
N LEU A 165 8.38 3.53 -1.51
CA LEU A 165 9.00 4.49 -0.59
C LEU A 165 8.27 5.84 -0.60
N PHE A 166 7.33 6.05 -1.51
CA PHE A 166 6.53 7.28 -1.62
C PHE A 166 5.19 7.14 -0.92
N LEU A 167 4.27 6.42 -1.52
CA LEU A 167 2.94 6.16 -0.99
C LEU A 167 2.57 4.70 -1.27
N SER A 168 2.21 3.99 -0.23
CA SER A 168 1.83 2.58 -0.26
C SER A 168 0.37 2.38 0.14
N ASP A 169 -0.26 1.38 -0.42
CA ASP A 169 -1.59 0.92 -0.03
C ASP A 169 -1.56 -0.08 1.14
N TYR A 170 -0.43 -0.17 1.83
CA TYR A 170 -0.24 -1.05 2.98
C TYR A 170 -1.09 -0.67 4.18
N GLY A 171 -1.23 0.63 4.48
CA GLY A 171 -1.90 1.14 5.66
C GLY A 171 -3.42 1.01 5.67
N LYS A 172 -4.08 1.68 6.62
CA LYS A 172 -5.54 1.80 6.65
C LYS A 172 -6.04 2.73 5.57
N PRO A 173 -7.26 2.53 5.05
CA PRO A 173 -7.88 3.50 4.16
C PRO A 173 -8.09 4.84 4.88
N TYR A 174 -7.98 5.92 4.13
CA TYR A 174 -8.16 7.29 4.60
C TYR A 174 -8.97 8.12 3.60
N PRO A 175 -9.73 9.13 4.06
CA PRO A 175 -10.37 10.07 3.17
C PRO A 175 -9.34 10.86 2.36
N PHE A 176 -9.61 11.06 1.09
CA PHE A 176 -8.75 11.85 0.21
C PHE A 176 -9.54 12.59 -0.86
N ALA A 177 -8.94 13.63 -1.40
CA ALA A 177 -9.33 14.28 -2.64
C ALA A 177 -8.12 14.38 -3.55
N GLN A 178 -8.27 14.07 -4.83
CA GLN A 178 -7.16 14.15 -5.78
C GLN A 178 -7.57 14.76 -7.11
N ILE A 179 -6.63 15.44 -7.73
CA ILE A 179 -6.70 15.98 -9.06
C ILE A 179 -5.58 15.35 -9.87
N ARG A 180 -5.92 14.76 -11.01
CA ARG A 180 -4.95 14.23 -11.96
C ARG A 180 -5.09 14.97 -13.28
N ALA A 181 -4.01 15.54 -13.76
CA ALA A 181 -3.93 16.19 -15.05
C ALA A 181 -2.96 15.43 -15.97
N ARG A 182 -3.41 15.11 -17.18
CA ARG A 182 -2.60 14.45 -18.21
C ARG A 182 -2.58 15.32 -19.45
N PHE A 183 -1.41 15.79 -19.82
CA PHE A 183 -1.22 16.55 -21.03
C PHE A 183 0.16 16.27 -21.62
N TRP A 184 0.25 16.23 -22.94
CA TRP A 184 1.46 15.88 -23.66
C TRP A 184 2.06 14.56 -23.15
N HIS A 185 3.27 14.55 -22.63
CA HIS A 185 3.97 13.39 -22.04
C HIS A 185 4.03 13.44 -20.51
N ILE A 186 3.26 14.28 -19.89
CA ILE A 186 3.28 14.53 -18.44
C ILE A 186 1.96 14.09 -17.82
N GLU A 187 2.07 13.42 -16.68
CA GLU A 187 0.97 13.24 -15.73
C GLU A 187 1.33 13.94 -14.43
N TYR A 188 0.42 14.78 -13.95
CA TYR A 188 0.56 15.48 -12.69
C TYR A 188 -0.58 15.11 -11.76
N LEU A 189 -0.24 14.66 -10.57
CA LEU A 189 -1.16 14.29 -9.50
C LEU A 189 -0.98 15.26 -8.33
N VAL A 190 -2.08 15.82 -7.88
CA VAL A 190 -2.21 16.51 -6.60
C VAL A 190 -3.17 15.72 -5.73
N MET A 191 -2.82 15.45 -4.47
CA MET A 191 -3.66 14.69 -3.54
C MET A 191 -3.66 15.37 -2.17
N TYR A 192 -4.85 15.53 -1.62
CA TYR A 192 -5.10 16.01 -0.27
C TYR A 192 -5.60 14.84 0.58
N GLN A 193 -4.99 14.65 1.74
CA GLN A 193 -5.20 13.48 2.58
C GLN A 193 -5.66 13.91 3.97
N PHE A 194 -6.64 13.19 4.52
CA PHE A 194 -7.24 13.49 5.80
C PHE A 194 -7.08 12.29 6.72
N PHE A 195 -6.17 12.38 7.65
CA PHE A 195 -5.84 11.33 8.60
C PHE A 195 -6.44 11.60 9.98
N LYS A 196 -6.51 10.56 10.80
CA LYS A 196 -6.82 10.65 12.21
C LYS A 196 -5.83 9.80 13.00
N GLU A 197 -5.30 10.35 14.05
CA GLU A 197 -4.35 9.65 14.91
C GLU A 197 -4.85 9.64 16.37
N ASN A 198 -4.72 8.50 17.03
CA ASN A 198 -4.97 8.43 18.48
C ASN A 198 -3.68 8.80 19.20
N TYR A 199 -3.64 10.03 19.73
CA TYR A 199 -2.51 10.57 20.44
C TYR A 199 -2.96 11.08 21.80
N ASN A 200 -2.26 10.67 22.87
CA ASN A 200 -2.63 10.99 24.26
C ASN A 200 -4.09 10.67 24.58
N GLN A 201 -4.55 9.47 24.20
CA GLN A 201 -5.91 8.96 24.44
C GLN A 201 -7.05 9.77 23.78
N SER A 202 -6.72 10.67 22.87
CA SER A 202 -7.68 11.45 22.09
C SER A 202 -7.45 11.31 20.59
N TRP A 203 -8.54 11.35 19.81
CA TRP A 203 -8.45 11.36 18.35
C TRP A 203 -8.16 12.77 17.85
N GLN A 204 -7.03 12.92 17.20
CA GLN A 204 -6.60 14.20 16.63
C GLN A 204 -6.54 14.13 15.11
N GLY A 205 -6.84 15.26 14.47
CA GLY A 205 -6.68 15.42 13.02
C GLY A 205 -5.20 15.48 12.65
N LYS A 206 -4.91 14.96 11.46
CA LYS A 206 -3.61 14.99 10.82
C LYS A 206 -3.85 15.06 9.32
N TYR A 207 -3.12 15.87 8.62
CA TYR A 207 -3.37 16.12 7.21
C TYR A 207 -2.11 15.89 6.39
N GLY A 208 -2.32 15.61 5.12
CA GLY A 208 -1.26 15.52 4.13
C GLY A 208 -1.64 16.21 2.84
N ALA A 209 -0.68 16.81 2.19
CA ALA A 209 -0.78 17.27 0.81
C ALA A 209 0.39 16.70 0.02
N MET A 210 0.15 16.31 -1.24
CA MET A 210 1.09 15.55 -2.04
C MET A 210 1.03 15.96 -3.50
N HIS A 211 2.21 16.05 -4.10
CA HIS A 211 2.39 16.21 -5.53
C HIS A 211 3.19 15.05 -6.11
N TYR A 212 2.81 14.60 -7.29
CA TYR A 212 3.64 13.69 -8.08
C TYR A 212 3.57 14.07 -9.55
N LEU A 213 4.70 14.48 -10.08
CA LEU A 213 4.88 14.73 -11.50
C LEU A 213 5.57 13.53 -12.14
N SER A 214 4.99 12.98 -13.19
CA SER A 214 5.53 11.85 -13.94
C SER A 214 5.66 12.27 -15.40
N TRP A 215 6.86 12.16 -15.95
CA TRP A 215 7.19 12.57 -17.30
C TRP A 215 7.77 11.42 -18.12
N ASN A 216 7.10 11.10 -19.23
CA ASN A 216 7.65 10.21 -20.24
C ASN A 216 8.65 10.96 -21.10
N VAL A 217 9.92 10.93 -20.75
CA VAL A 217 11.01 11.61 -21.46
C VAL A 217 11.11 11.09 -22.88
N ILE A 218 11.04 9.77 -23.02
CA ILE A 218 10.96 9.03 -24.28
C ILE A 218 10.02 7.83 -24.11
N LYS A 219 9.69 7.13 -25.18
CA LYS A 219 8.70 6.02 -25.19
C LYS A 219 8.97 4.93 -24.16
N TRP A 220 10.22 4.69 -23.82
CA TRP A 220 10.62 3.62 -22.90
C TRP A 220 11.12 4.11 -21.53
N LEU A 221 11.33 5.42 -21.35
CA LEU A 221 11.86 5.99 -20.11
C LEU A 221 10.88 7.00 -19.51
N ASN A 222 10.54 6.77 -18.26
CA ASN A 222 9.76 7.68 -17.43
C ASN A 222 10.59 8.11 -16.23
N VAL A 223 10.50 9.39 -15.87
CA VAL A 223 11.05 9.96 -14.63
C VAL A 223 9.92 10.61 -13.84
N GLY A 224 10.04 10.63 -12.52
CA GLY A 224 9.05 11.26 -11.67
C GLY A 224 9.68 12.04 -10.53
N ILE A 225 8.98 13.08 -10.10
CA ILE A 225 9.29 13.88 -8.91
C ILE A 225 8.10 13.77 -7.97
N PHE A 226 8.40 13.48 -6.73
CA PHE A 226 7.45 13.32 -5.63
C PHE A 226 7.73 14.34 -4.55
N GLU A 227 6.68 14.91 -3.99
CA GLU A 227 6.75 15.75 -2.82
C GLU A 227 5.51 15.53 -1.97
N THR A 228 5.68 15.53 -0.66
CA THR A 228 4.56 15.48 0.28
C THR A 228 4.89 16.26 1.54
N VAL A 229 3.87 16.85 2.13
CA VAL A 229 3.93 17.47 3.45
C VAL A 229 2.90 16.83 4.37
N VAL A 230 3.29 16.55 5.61
CA VAL A 230 2.39 16.08 6.66
C VAL A 230 2.39 17.11 7.79
N PHE A 231 1.20 17.53 8.19
CA PHE A 231 1.00 18.58 9.17
C PHE A 231 -0.19 18.31 10.08
N GLN A 232 -0.18 18.97 11.23
CA GLN A 232 -1.27 18.92 12.18
C GLN A 232 -2.10 20.21 12.14
N PRO A 233 -3.43 20.12 12.36
CA PRO A 233 -4.31 21.30 12.29
C PRO A 233 -4.10 22.27 13.45
N LYS A 234 -3.50 21.80 14.54
CA LYS A 234 -3.28 22.58 15.76
C LYS A 234 -1.99 22.15 16.44
N ASP A 235 -1.13 23.11 16.71
CA ASP A 235 0.04 22.96 17.59
C ASP A 235 0.02 24.03 18.70
N THR A 236 1.13 24.19 19.41
CA THR A 236 1.25 25.15 20.51
C THR A 236 1.15 26.61 20.07
N LEU A 237 1.47 26.91 18.82
CA LEU A 237 1.55 28.27 18.29
C LEU A 237 0.46 28.57 17.26
N LEU A 238 0.02 27.56 16.53
CA LEU A 238 -0.86 27.69 15.37
C LEU A 238 -2.14 26.87 15.55
N ASN A 239 -3.28 27.47 15.22
CA ASN A 239 -4.58 26.80 15.13
C ASN A 239 -5.18 27.09 13.75
N ARG A 240 -4.74 26.34 12.72
CA ARG A 240 -4.93 26.65 11.31
C ARG A 240 -5.91 25.73 10.57
N GLY A 241 -6.32 24.63 11.18
CA GLY A 241 -7.14 23.63 10.49
C GLY A 241 -6.36 22.97 9.35
N TYR A 242 -6.97 22.89 8.15
CA TYR A 242 -6.24 22.54 6.94
C TYR A 242 -5.55 23.79 6.38
N GLU A 243 -4.23 23.74 6.22
CA GLU A 243 -3.45 24.88 5.78
C GLU A 243 -3.72 25.20 4.29
N LEU A 244 -4.23 26.41 4.03
CA LEU A 244 -4.65 26.81 2.70
C LEU A 244 -3.49 26.94 1.72
N GLU A 245 -2.29 27.26 2.20
CA GLU A 245 -1.10 27.35 1.37
C GLU A 245 -0.70 25.99 0.79
N TYR A 246 -1.00 24.90 1.49
CA TYR A 246 -0.79 23.53 0.98
C TYR A 246 -1.87 23.05 -0.01
N LEU A 247 -2.89 23.85 -0.27
CA LEU A 247 -3.81 23.63 -1.40
C LEU A 247 -3.22 24.10 -2.74
N ASN A 248 -2.10 24.81 -2.72
CA ASN A 248 -1.42 25.25 -3.94
C ASN A 248 -1.06 24.01 -4.81
N PRO A 249 -1.56 23.92 -6.04
CA PRO A 249 -1.28 22.79 -6.92
C PRO A 249 0.10 22.85 -7.58
N VAL A 250 0.93 23.87 -7.27
CA VAL A 250 2.28 23.99 -7.80
C VAL A 250 3.26 23.26 -6.92
N ILE A 251 4.11 22.44 -7.52
CA ILE A 251 5.13 21.66 -6.81
C ILE A 251 6.08 22.58 -6.03
N PHE A 252 6.65 22.07 -4.93
CA PHE A 252 7.56 22.67 -3.95
C PHE A 252 6.86 23.27 -2.72
N TYR A 253 6.53 22.37 -1.77
CA TYR A 253 6.02 22.76 -0.45
C TYR A 253 7.11 23.33 0.48
N ARG A 254 8.37 22.98 0.27
CA ARG A 254 9.46 23.39 1.15
C ARG A 254 9.59 24.92 1.32
N PRO A 255 9.50 25.74 0.27
CA PRO A 255 9.47 27.19 0.43
C PRO A 255 8.25 27.70 1.22
N GLN A 256 7.10 27.02 1.11
CA GLN A 256 5.89 27.40 1.81
C GLN A 256 5.97 27.03 3.31
N GLU A 257 6.52 25.88 3.64
CA GLU A 257 6.83 25.51 5.03
C GLU A 257 7.70 26.57 5.71
N TYR A 258 8.75 27.02 5.05
CA TYR A 258 9.59 28.11 5.55
C TYR A 258 8.84 29.44 5.73
N ALA A 259 7.96 29.77 4.80
CA ALA A 259 7.18 31.00 4.84
C ALA A 259 6.16 30.99 6.00
N ILE A 260 5.56 29.85 6.27
CA ILE A 260 4.62 29.66 7.41
C ILE A 260 5.37 29.66 8.74
N GLY A 261 6.67 29.32 8.74
CA GLY A 261 7.47 29.20 9.95
C GLY A 261 7.06 27.99 10.80
N SER A 262 6.47 26.96 10.17
CA SER A 262 6.08 25.71 10.81
C SER A 262 7.19 24.68 10.74
N SER A 263 7.13 23.68 11.63
CA SER A 263 8.01 22.51 11.61
C SER A 263 7.32 21.31 10.98
N ASP A 264 6.58 21.52 9.89
CA ASP A 264 5.85 20.45 9.20
C ASP A 264 6.82 19.48 8.53
N ASN A 265 6.41 18.24 8.35
CA ASN A 265 7.27 17.20 7.81
C ASN A 265 7.15 17.15 6.28
N VAL A 266 8.18 17.60 5.57
CA VAL A 266 8.25 17.61 4.10
C VAL A 266 9.20 16.53 3.60
N LEU A 267 8.71 15.67 2.72
CA LEU A 267 9.50 14.63 2.05
C LEU A 267 9.57 14.91 0.54
N LEU A 268 10.74 14.72 -0.03
CA LEU A 268 11.01 14.83 -1.45
C LEU A 268 11.40 13.46 -2.02
N GLY A 269 11.07 13.20 -3.28
CA GLY A 269 11.43 11.95 -3.91
C GLY A 269 11.64 12.06 -5.41
N ALA A 270 12.40 11.14 -5.94
CA ALA A 270 12.59 10.95 -7.37
C ALA A 270 12.35 9.51 -7.77
N SER A 271 11.79 9.28 -8.94
CA SER A 271 11.60 7.94 -9.47
C SER A 271 12.02 7.85 -10.94
N ILE A 272 12.42 6.66 -11.32
CA ILE A 272 12.77 6.32 -12.69
C ILE A 272 12.17 4.97 -13.05
N SER A 273 11.70 4.80 -14.28
CA SER A 273 11.38 3.48 -14.82
C SER A 273 11.70 3.39 -16.30
N ALA A 274 12.30 2.28 -16.68
CA ALA A 274 12.63 1.95 -18.06
C ALA A 274 11.88 0.69 -18.48
N LYS A 275 11.14 0.76 -19.59
CA LYS A 275 10.33 -0.34 -20.11
C LYS A 275 10.92 -0.88 -21.41
N TRP A 276 11.02 -2.20 -21.52
CA TRP A 276 11.55 -2.87 -22.70
C TRP A 276 10.94 -4.28 -22.83
N LYS A 277 10.33 -4.57 -23.96
CA LYS A 277 9.81 -5.92 -24.34
C LYS A 277 9.06 -6.66 -23.19
N GLY A 278 8.13 -5.97 -22.50
CA GLY A 278 7.36 -6.56 -21.39
C GLY A 278 8.08 -6.60 -20.05
N HIS A 279 9.30 -6.06 -19.96
CA HIS A 279 10.06 -5.91 -18.73
C HIS A 279 10.12 -4.43 -18.32
N THR A 280 10.21 -4.17 -17.02
CA THR A 280 10.36 -2.83 -16.46
C THR A 280 11.42 -2.85 -15.36
N ALA A 281 12.49 -2.09 -15.55
CA ALA A 281 13.40 -1.75 -14.47
C ALA A 281 12.93 -0.43 -13.84
N TYR A 282 13.01 -0.30 -12.52
CA TYR A 282 12.50 0.87 -11.81
C TYR A 282 13.32 1.17 -10.55
N GLY A 283 13.23 2.41 -10.10
CA GLY A 283 13.82 2.86 -8.86
C GLY A 283 13.07 4.02 -8.24
N GLN A 284 13.20 4.17 -6.93
CA GLN A 284 12.74 5.30 -6.15
C GLN A 284 13.84 5.75 -5.20
N LEU A 285 13.94 7.05 -4.98
CA LEU A 285 14.74 7.68 -3.95
C LEU A 285 13.82 8.58 -3.14
N ILE A 286 13.82 8.45 -1.83
CA ILE A 286 13.11 9.34 -0.90
C ILE A 286 14.12 10.07 -0.04
N LEU A 287 13.90 11.35 0.16
CA LEU A 287 14.65 12.24 1.03
C LEU A 287 13.65 12.88 2.01
N ASP A 288 13.89 12.73 3.29
CA ASP A 288 13.15 13.38 4.36
C ASP A 288 13.94 14.62 4.83
N GLU A 289 15.13 14.40 5.40
CA GLU A 289 16.11 15.45 5.71
C GLU A 289 17.49 14.96 5.28
N PHE A 290 18.36 15.86 4.82
CA PHE A 290 19.74 15.48 4.58
C PHE A 290 20.70 16.66 4.55
N LEU A 291 21.94 16.42 4.96
CA LEU A 291 23.05 17.36 4.88
C LEU A 291 24.22 16.68 4.11
N LEU A 292 24.53 17.23 2.94
CA LEU A 292 25.50 16.63 2.02
C LEU A 292 26.92 16.57 2.61
N SER A 293 27.32 17.54 3.46
CA SER A 293 28.60 17.53 4.15
C SER A 293 28.76 16.30 5.05
N GLU A 294 27.72 15.92 5.79
CA GLU A 294 27.72 14.76 6.66
C GLU A 294 27.71 13.43 5.89
N ILE A 295 27.07 13.42 4.70
CA ILE A 295 27.16 12.26 3.80
C ILE A 295 28.60 12.08 3.29
N ARG A 296 29.23 13.17 2.87
CA ARG A 296 30.63 13.15 2.38
C ARG A 296 31.61 12.78 3.48
N ALA A 297 31.39 13.23 4.71
CA ALA A 297 32.16 12.89 5.89
C ALA A 297 31.95 11.44 6.35
N LYS A 298 30.94 10.73 5.81
CA LYS A 298 30.53 9.39 6.24
C LYS A 298 30.29 9.29 7.76
N SER A 299 29.82 10.38 8.37
CA SER A 299 29.66 10.51 9.81
C SER A 299 28.58 9.62 10.40
N GLY A 300 27.69 9.10 9.54
CA GLY A 300 26.49 8.40 10.01
C GLY A 300 25.51 9.29 10.75
N TRP A 301 25.47 10.60 10.47
CA TRP A 301 24.61 11.56 11.15
C TRP A 301 23.14 11.18 11.08
N TRP A 302 22.45 11.27 12.22
CA TRP A 302 21.07 10.80 12.41
C TRP A 302 20.06 11.46 11.46
N ALA A 303 20.20 12.78 11.20
CA ALA A 303 19.27 13.53 10.39
C ALA A 303 19.50 13.34 8.87
N ASN A 304 20.48 12.54 8.46
CA ASN A 304 20.52 12.07 7.08
C ASN A 304 19.51 10.95 6.87
N LYS A 305 18.24 11.33 6.63
CA LYS A 305 17.08 10.49 6.49
C LYS A 305 16.73 10.30 5.02
N TYR A 306 16.97 9.13 4.50
CA TYR A 306 16.67 8.78 3.11
C TYR A 306 16.48 7.29 2.91
N GLY A 307 15.89 6.93 1.78
CA GLY A 307 15.73 5.54 1.37
C GLY A 307 15.81 5.38 -0.14
N ALA A 308 16.19 4.20 -0.58
CA ALA A 308 16.30 3.83 -1.99
C ALA A 308 15.61 2.50 -2.26
N GLN A 309 15.00 2.40 -3.45
CA GLN A 309 14.41 1.19 -4.00
C GLN A 309 14.95 0.98 -5.42
N LEU A 310 15.28 -0.26 -5.74
CA LEU A 310 15.58 -0.69 -7.10
C LEU A 310 14.88 -2.01 -7.38
N GLY A 311 14.37 -2.19 -8.58
CA GLY A 311 13.71 -3.43 -8.93
C GLY A 311 13.58 -3.65 -10.42
N VAL A 312 13.25 -4.88 -10.76
CA VAL A 312 12.88 -5.31 -12.10
C VAL A 312 11.67 -6.21 -12.02
N LYS A 313 10.72 -6.01 -12.95
CA LYS A 313 9.56 -6.88 -13.12
C LYS A 313 9.34 -7.17 -14.59
N GLY A 314 8.69 -8.27 -14.88
CA GLY A 314 8.35 -8.63 -16.27
C GLY A 314 7.24 -9.64 -16.36
N LYS A 315 6.64 -9.69 -17.55
CA LYS A 315 5.65 -10.68 -17.95
C LYS A 315 6.09 -11.34 -19.26
N PHE A 316 5.92 -12.63 -19.34
CA PHE A 316 6.13 -13.38 -20.57
C PHE A 316 5.15 -14.54 -20.66
N GLU A 317 4.90 -14.99 -21.87
CA GLU A 317 4.07 -16.16 -22.15
C GLU A 317 4.93 -17.24 -22.81
N PHE A 318 4.80 -18.46 -22.32
CA PHE A 318 5.45 -19.64 -22.89
C PHE A 318 4.45 -20.77 -22.97
N LYS A 319 4.23 -21.33 -24.17
CA LYS A 319 3.28 -22.43 -24.42
C LYS A 319 1.87 -22.19 -23.83
N LYS A 320 1.33 -20.98 -23.98
CA LYS A 320 0.02 -20.55 -23.44
C LYS A 320 -0.01 -20.47 -21.88
N GLU A 321 1.12 -20.56 -21.25
CA GLU A 321 1.27 -20.33 -19.80
C GLU A 321 1.80 -18.92 -19.59
N LYS A 322 1.20 -18.20 -18.65
CA LYS A 322 1.56 -16.81 -18.35
C LYS A 322 2.42 -16.76 -17.09
N PHE A 323 3.53 -16.05 -17.20
CA PHE A 323 4.47 -15.84 -16.11
C PHE A 323 4.60 -14.36 -15.79
N PHE A 324 4.67 -14.05 -14.51
CA PHE A 324 5.08 -12.75 -13.99
C PHE A 324 6.19 -12.96 -12.99
N TYR A 325 7.22 -12.11 -13.02
CA TYR A 325 8.25 -12.08 -12.02
C TYR A 325 8.54 -10.65 -11.56
N ARG A 326 9.03 -10.52 -10.34
CA ARG A 326 9.57 -9.29 -9.77
C ARG A 326 10.73 -9.66 -8.85
N VAL A 327 11.79 -8.84 -8.90
CA VAL A 327 12.87 -8.80 -7.90
C VAL A 327 13.05 -7.35 -7.51
N GLU A 328 13.11 -7.08 -6.21
CA GLU A 328 13.14 -5.72 -5.68
C GLU A 328 14.02 -5.67 -4.43
N GLY A 329 14.83 -4.63 -4.31
CA GLY A 329 15.58 -4.30 -3.13
C GLY A 329 15.16 -2.95 -2.57
N ASN A 330 14.98 -2.86 -1.26
CA ASN A 330 14.59 -1.67 -0.53
C ASN A 330 15.58 -1.45 0.62
N ALA A 331 15.99 -0.21 0.82
CA ALA A 331 16.83 0.16 1.96
C ALA A 331 16.42 1.55 2.45
N VAL A 332 16.15 1.68 3.74
CA VAL A 332 15.72 2.92 4.36
C VAL A 332 16.52 3.16 5.63
N ARG A 333 17.12 4.33 5.73
CA ARG A 333 17.92 4.71 6.90
C ARG A 333 17.06 4.90 8.16
N PRO A 334 17.70 4.79 9.35
CA PRO A 334 17.05 5.14 10.61
C PRO A 334 16.40 6.53 10.58
N TYR A 335 15.30 6.66 11.30
CA TYR A 335 14.50 7.90 11.48
C TYR A 335 13.80 8.44 10.22
N THR A 336 14.03 7.89 9.04
CA THR A 336 13.27 8.24 7.85
C THR A 336 11.78 8.01 8.10
N TYR A 337 10.94 8.97 7.72
CA TYR A 337 9.50 9.07 7.99
C TYR A 337 9.10 9.42 9.43
N ALA A 338 10.03 9.40 10.38
CA ALA A 338 9.77 9.83 11.76
C ALA A 338 9.94 11.35 11.90
N HIS A 339 9.19 11.94 12.82
CA HIS A 339 9.27 13.36 13.13
C HIS A 339 9.40 13.60 14.64
N LEU A 340 9.79 14.83 15.03
CA LEU A 340 9.81 15.27 16.43
C LEU A 340 8.44 15.05 17.08
N ASN A 341 7.38 15.44 16.40
CA ASN A 341 6.01 15.21 16.81
C ASN A 341 5.41 14.03 16.03
N PRO A 342 4.94 12.96 16.70
CA PRO A 342 4.28 11.83 16.05
C PRO A 342 3.06 12.19 15.19
N LEU A 343 2.42 13.34 15.45
CA LEU A 343 1.32 13.84 14.60
C LEU A 343 1.79 14.41 13.26
N GLN A 344 3.10 14.51 13.04
CA GLN A 344 3.70 14.98 11.78
C GLN A 344 4.56 13.89 11.11
N ASN A 345 4.62 12.67 11.68
CA ASN A 345 5.30 11.54 11.03
C ASN A 345 4.57 11.14 9.73
N TYR A 346 5.27 10.46 8.83
CA TYR A 346 4.70 9.96 7.57
C TYR A 346 3.98 8.61 7.77
N ALA A 347 2.90 8.65 8.58
CA ALA A 347 2.11 7.47 8.96
C ALA A 347 0.64 7.83 9.19
N ASN A 348 -0.24 6.83 9.27
CA ASN A 348 -1.65 6.97 9.60
C ASN A 348 -2.13 5.80 10.46
N THR A 349 -2.66 6.07 11.65
CA THR A 349 -3.29 5.09 12.53
C THR A 349 -2.39 3.87 12.80
N ARG A 350 -1.14 4.12 13.23
CA ARG A 350 -0.09 3.13 13.51
C ARG A 350 0.53 2.42 12.31
N TYR A 351 0.21 2.84 11.07
CA TYR A 351 0.80 2.27 9.86
C TYR A 351 1.54 3.35 9.07
N THR A 352 2.70 3.01 8.56
CA THR A 352 3.44 3.88 7.65
C THR A 352 2.64 4.13 6.37
N LEU A 353 2.76 5.32 5.81
CA LEU A 353 2.21 5.64 4.48
C LEU A 353 3.10 5.13 3.34
N ALA A 354 4.36 4.82 3.64
CA ALA A 354 5.34 4.26 2.71
C ALA A 354 5.53 2.75 2.92
N HIS A 355 6.78 2.30 3.00
CA HIS A 355 7.13 0.89 3.18
C HIS A 355 6.65 0.34 4.53
N PRO A 356 6.15 -0.91 4.60
CA PRO A 356 5.64 -1.52 5.83
C PRO A 356 6.59 -1.50 7.03
N TYR A 357 7.88 -1.59 6.78
CA TYR A 357 8.89 -1.62 7.85
C TYR A 357 9.31 -0.23 8.36
N GLY A 358 8.77 0.87 7.80
CA GLY A 358 9.12 2.22 8.22
C GLY A 358 10.56 2.59 7.88
N GLY A 359 11.36 2.93 8.89
CA GLY A 359 12.79 3.21 8.78
C GLY A 359 13.67 2.05 9.24
N ASN A 360 15.00 2.24 9.17
CA ASN A 360 16.00 1.35 9.77
C ASN A 360 15.93 -0.11 9.29
N PHE A 361 15.78 -0.33 7.97
CA PHE A 361 15.70 -1.66 7.39
C PHE A 361 16.37 -1.75 6.02
N GLY A 362 16.76 -2.99 5.65
CA GLY A 362 17.09 -3.40 4.29
C GLY A 362 16.34 -4.68 3.95
N GLU A 363 15.71 -4.73 2.75
CA GLU A 363 14.93 -5.87 2.26
C GLU A 363 15.33 -6.19 0.82
N ILE A 364 15.41 -7.47 0.51
CA ILE A 364 15.35 -7.98 -0.86
C ILE A 364 14.14 -8.89 -0.96
N LEU A 365 13.34 -8.72 -2.02
CA LEU A 365 12.16 -9.55 -2.24
C LEU A 365 12.09 -10.08 -3.67
N GLY A 366 11.41 -11.22 -3.82
CA GLY A 366 11.09 -11.84 -5.09
C GLY A 366 9.62 -12.24 -5.15
N GLU A 367 8.99 -12.02 -6.28
CA GLU A 367 7.67 -12.55 -6.63
C GLU A 367 7.76 -13.37 -7.91
N LEU A 368 7.06 -14.50 -7.92
CA LEU A 368 6.82 -15.27 -9.13
C LEU A 368 5.34 -15.65 -9.17
N LYS A 369 4.69 -15.45 -10.32
CA LYS A 369 3.32 -15.91 -10.59
C LYS A 369 3.31 -16.71 -11.86
N TRP A 370 2.66 -17.84 -11.82
CA TRP A 370 2.40 -18.72 -12.96
C TRP A 370 0.91 -18.95 -13.08
N GLN A 371 0.39 -18.83 -14.30
CA GLN A 371 -1.02 -19.08 -14.60
C GLN A 371 -1.15 -19.97 -15.83
N LYS A 372 -1.98 -20.99 -15.69
CA LYS A 372 -2.40 -21.87 -16.77
C LYS A 372 -3.87 -22.23 -16.59
N ASN A 373 -4.70 -21.92 -17.57
CA ASN A 373 -6.14 -22.12 -17.49
C ASN A 373 -6.72 -21.52 -16.19
N ASN A 374 -7.31 -22.35 -15.34
CA ASN A 374 -7.91 -21.96 -14.06
C ASN A 374 -6.91 -22.01 -12.87
N TRP A 375 -5.68 -22.48 -13.10
CA TRP A 375 -4.66 -22.58 -12.06
C TRP A 375 -3.84 -21.30 -11.95
N LEU A 376 -3.60 -20.85 -10.74
CA LEU A 376 -2.66 -19.79 -10.39
C LEU A 376 -1.76 -20.29 -9.27
N ILE A 377 -0.45 -20.24 -9.49
CA ILE A 377 0.56 -20.43 -8.46
C ILE A 377 1.27 -19.09 -8.28
N LYS A 378 1.38 -18.67 -7.03
CA LYS A 378 2.07 -17.44 -6.65
C LYS A 378 3.05 -17.78 -5.53
N THR A 379 4.27 -17.28 -5.64
CA THR A 379 5.22 -17.27 -4.53
C THR A 379 5.74 -15.87 -4.29
N PHE A 380 5.95 -15.57 -3.03
CA PHE A 380 6.61 -14.36 -2.55
C PHE A 380 7.69 -14.79 -1.56
N ILE A 381 8.88 -14.23 -1.68
CA ILE A 381 9.99 -14.43 -0.77
C ILE A 381 10.58 -13.07 -0.41
N SER A 382 10.91 -12.86 0.85
CA SER A 382 11.60 -11.67 1.31
C SER A 382 12.59 -12.05 2.40
N TYR A 383 13.76 -11.44 2.32
CA TYR A 383 14.83 -11.58 3.31
C TYR A 383 15.40 -10.20 3.59
N GLY A 384 15.74 -9.93 4.85
CA GLY A 384 16.31 -8.65 5.18
C GLY A 384 16.71 -8.50 6.63
N ILE A 385 17.02 -7.26 6.95
CA ILE A 385 17.41 -6.80 8.28
C ILE A 385 16.52 -5.64 8.68
N GLN A 386 16.09 -5.62 9.93
CA GLN A 386 15.35 -4.52 10.54
C GLN A 386 15.92 -4.24 11.92
N GLY A 387 16.07 -2.97 12.29
CA GLY A 387 16.48 -2.57 13.62
C GLY A 387 15.29 -2.12 14.44
N PHE A 388 15.11 -2.71 15.62
CA PHE A 388 14.08 -2.30 16.59
C PHE A 388 14.66 -1.44 17.68
N ASP A 389 13.79 -0.72 18.36
CA ASP A 389 14.14 0.08 19.52
C ASP A 389 14.65 -0.80 20.67
N LYS A 390 15.57 -0.28 21.46
CA LYS A 390 16.24 -1.02 22.51
C LYS A 390 16.44 -0.15 23.75
N GLU A 391 16.19 -0.71 24.92
CA GLU A 391 16.43 -0.06 26.22
C GLU A 391 15.74 1.31 26.36
N GLY A 392 14.52 1.41 25.80
CA GLY A 392 13.73 2.64 25.84
C GLY A 392 14.24 3.77 24.93
N LYS A 393 15.26 3.52 24.10
CA LYS A 393 15.77 4.47 23.11
C LYS A 393 15.26 4.14 21.73
N SER A 394 14.96 5.19 20.94
CA SER A 394 14.60 5.05 19.55
C SER A 394 15.82 4.85 18.68
N TYR A 395 15.82 3.77 17.90
CA TYR A 395 16.82 3.50 16.88
C TYR A 395 16.33 3.77 15.46
N GLY A 396 15.15 4.44 15.35
CA GLY A 396 14.61 4.94 14.09
C GLY A 396 13.92 3.91 13.22
N GLY A 397 13.50 2.78 13.80
CA GLY A 397 12.65 1.79 13.12
C GLY A 397 11.17 2.10 13.26
N ASP A 398 10.73 2.48 14.45
CA ASP A 398 9.36 2.90 14.72
C ASP A 398 9.17 4.39 14.39
N VAL A 399 8.40 4.67 13.33
CA VAL A 399 8.12 6.03 12.89
C VAL A 399 7.27 6.84 13.87
N TYR A 400 6.68 6.20 14.88
CA TYR A 400 5.92 6.85 15.97
C TYR A 400 6.78 7.26 17.16
N GLN A 401 8.05 6.85 17.17
CA GLN A 401 9.00 7.28 18.19
C GLN A 401 9.69 8.57 17.76
N PRO A 402 9.65 9.64 18.58
CA PRO A 402 10.38 10.87 18.29
C PRO A 402 11.87 10.61 18.14
N TYR A 403 12.48 11.19 17.15
CA TYR A 403 13.93 11.08 16.93
C TYR A 403 14.76 11.77 18.02
N THR A 404 14.14 12.60 18.87
CA THR A 404 14.79 13.20 20.03
C THR A 404 15.19 12.19 21.11
N ASN A 405 14.54 11.02 21.13
CA ASN A 405 14.87 9.92 22.05
C ASN A 405 15.98 9.00 21.50
N ARG A 406 16.79 9.45 20.53
CA ARG A 406 17.89 8.68 19.96
C ARG A 406 19.03 8.48 20.96
N PRO A 407 19.83 7.39 20.84
CA PRO A 407 20.93 7.12 21.76
C PRO A 407 22.17 8.00 21.49
N PHE A 408 22.43 8.43 20.26
CA PHE A 408 23.60 9.19 19.81
C PHE A 408 23.26 10.00 18.54
N ASP A 409 24.15 10.88 18.10
CA ASP A 409 23.95 11.75 16.94
C ASP A 409 24.63 11.25 15.67
N TYR A 410 25.67 10.46 15.81
CA TYR A 410 26.50 9.96 14.71
C TYR A 410 26.60 8.43 14.72
N ASN A 411 27.21 7.86 13.65
CA ASN A 411 27.41 6.41 13.48
C ASN A 411 26.11 5.60 13.37
N HIS A 412 25.06 6.21 12.81
CA HIS A 412 23.82 5.49 12.53
C HIS A 412 23.93 4.62 11.27
N GLU A 413 23.54 3.36 11.42
CA GLU A 413 23.54 2.34 10.38
C GLU A 413 22.17 1.67 10.23
N ILE A 414 21.92 1.07 9.07
CA ILE A 414 20.72 0.26 8.84
C ILE A 414 20.79 -1.03 9.65
N GLY A 415 19.70 -1.37 10.35
CA GLY A 415 19.59 -2.55 11.20
C GLY A 415 20.16 -2.36 12.61
N GLN A 416 20.40 -1.12 13.02
CA GLN A 416 20.89 -0.78 14.37
C GLN A 416 19.82 -1.01 15.46
N GLY A 417 20.24 -1.01 16.74
CA GLY A 417 19.41 -1.31 17.89
C GLY A 417 19.28 -2.82 18.11
N GLN A 418 18.08 -3.32 18.43
CA GLN A 418 17.85 -4.75 18.46
C GLN A 418 17.72 -5.26 17.02
N LYS A 419 18.78 -5.88 16.54
CA LYS A 419 18.89 -6.39 15.18
C LYS A 419 17.96 -7.58 14.95
N ASN A 420 17.12 -7.49 13.93
CA ASN A 420 16.26 -8.58 13.46
C ASN A 420 16.63 -8.96 12.03
N ASN A 421 17.19 -10.15 11.83
CA ASN A 421 17.23 -10.73 10.50
C ASN A 421 15.93 -11.48 10.28
N PHE A 422 15.20 -11.12 9.24
CA PHE A 422 13.91 -11.72 8.96
C PHE A 422 13.91 -12.49 7.65
N PHE A 423 13.04 -13.50 7.60
CA PHE A 423 12.73 -14.25 6.39
C PHE A 423 11.21 -14.40 6.30
N ARG A 424 10.66 -14.14 5.11
CA ARG A 424 9.24 -14.30 4.79
C ARG A 424 9.13 -15.10 3.51
N ASN A 425 8.30 -16.11 3.52
CA ASN A 425 7.97 -16.87 2.31
C ASN A 425 6.49 -17.19 2.30
N GLN A 426 5.83 -16.93 1.18
CA GLN A 426 4.44 -17.23 0.95
C GLN A 426 4.30 -18.02 -0.35
N TRP A 427 3.62 -19.13 -0.29
CA TRP A 427 3.17 -19.90 -1.45
C TRP A 427 1.66 -19.89 -1.49
N VAL A 428 1.09 -19.63 -2.66
CA VAL A 428 -0.35 -19.71 -2.88
C VAL A 428 -0.58 -20.55 -4.13
N VAL A 429 -1.34 -21.61 -3.99
CA VAL A 429 -1.88 -22.40 -5.09
C VAL A 429 -3.37 -22.17 -5.11
N SER A 430 -3.94 -21.70 -6.20
CA SER A 430 -5.36 -21.47 -6.30
C SER A 430 -5.94 -22.00 -7.61
N TYR A 431 -7.16 -22.50 -7.54
CA TYR A 431 -7.95 -22.94 -8.67
C TYR A 431 -9.22 -22.09 -8.77
N SER A 432 -9.40 -21.45 -9.91
CA SER A 432 -10.54 -20.59 -10.18
C SER A 432 -11.77 -21.40 -10.58
N LEU A 433 -12.84 -21.23 -9.84
CA LEU A 433 -14.18 -21.74 -10.11
C LEU A 433 -14.99 -20.62 -10.77
N GLN A 434 -15.41 -20.77 -12.02
CA GLN A 434 -16.28 -19.80 -12.70
C GLN A 434 -15.83 -18.31 -12.60
N GLY A 435 -14.53 -18.04 -12.73
CA GLY A 435 -13.97 -16.71 -12.91
C GLY A 435 -13.95 -15.77 -11.68
N HIS A 436 -14.74 -15.99 -10.65
CA HIS A 436 -14.86 -15.08 -9.50
C HIS A 436 -14.48 -15.69 -8.17
N TYR A 437 -14.53 -17.01 -8.06
CA TYR A 437 -14.26 -17.74 -6.84
C TYR A 437 -13.06 -18.64 -7.00
N ASN A 438 -12.24 -18.70 -5.98
CA ASN A 438 -11.07 -19.55 -5.95
C ASN A 438 -11.09 -20.42 -4.71
N ILE A 439 -10.81 -21.70 -4.91
CA ILE A 439 -10.30 -22.55 -3.84
C ILE A 439 -8.80 -22.33 -3.79
N PHE A 440 -8.24 -22.14 -2.62
CA PHE A 440 -6.81 -21.92 -2.46
C PHE A 440 -6.22 -22.71 -1.31
N SER A 441 -4.95 -23.02 -1.47
CA SER A 441 -4.05 -23.42 -0.39
C SER A 441 -2.93 -22.39 -0.31
N GLU A 442 -2.62 -21.97 0.89
CA GLU A 442 -1.58 -20.98 1.15
C GLU A 442 -0.66 -21.48 2.25
N LEU A 443 0.64 -21.30 2.09
CA LEU A 443 1.64 -21.61 3.08
C LEU A 443 2.44 -20.35 3.36
N ASN A 444 2.49 -19.95 4.63
CA ASN A 444 3.34 -18.84 5.07
C ASN A 444 4.41 -19.37 6.03
N LEU A 445 5.66 -19.06 5.71
CA LEU A 445 6.82 -19.30 6.55
C LEU A 445 7.39 -17.95 6.98
N ARG A 446 7.60 -17.80 8.29
CA ARG A 446 8.16 -16.56 8.86
C ARG A 446 9.23 -16.89 9.87
N TYR A 447 10.32 -16.17 9.81
CA TYR A 447 11.40 -16.23 10.79
C TYR A 447 11.81 -14.82 11.20
N ASP A 448 11.98 -14.60 12.49
CA ASP A 448 12.46 -13.37 13.11
C ASP A 448 13.53 -13.70 14.15
N SER A 449 14.77 -13.29 13.86
CA SER A 449 15.92 -13.63 14.73
C SER A 449 15.88 -12.92 16.09
N ALA A 450 15.36 -11.67 16.13
CA ALA A 450 15.25 -10.90 17.37
C ALA A 450 14.37 -11.59 18.43
N PHE A 451 13.41 -12.38 17.99
CA PHE A 451 12.46 -13.10 18.86
C PHE A 451 12.72 -14.62 18.86
N SER A 452 13.72 -15.10 18.11
CA SER A 452 13.95 -16.53 17.86
C SER A 452 12.68 -17.27 17.44
N ARG A 453 11.82 -16.56 16.70
CA ARG A 453 10.48 -17.02 16.35
C ARG A 453 10.44 -17.56 14.92
N PHE A 454 10.02 -18.81 14.79
CA PHE A 454 9.70 -19.43 13.51
C PHE A 454 8.20 -19.76 13.49
N THR A 455 7.48 -19.28 12.48
CA THR A 455 6.05 -19.54 12.30
C THR A 455 5.83 -20.27 10.99
N PHE A 456 5.14 -21.40 11.07
CA PHE A 456 4.64 -22.18 9.94
C PHE A 456 3.12 -22.09 9.94
N LEU A 457 2.54 -21.51 8.89
CA LEU A 457 1.11 -21.23 8.82
C LEU A 457 0.53 -21.74 7.49
N PRO A 458 0.16 -23.01 7.39
CA PRO A 458 -0.62 -23.52 6.27
C PRO A 458 -2.08 -23.06 6.39
N MET A 459 -2.66 -22.72 5.26
CA MET A 459 -4.05 -22.25 5.15
C MET A 459 -4.73 -22.95 3.98
N ILE A 460 -6.02 -23.22 4.13
CA ILE A 460 -6.88 -23.65 3.05
C ILE A 460 -8.18 -22.86 3.11
N GLY A 461 -8.72 -22.51 1.97
CA GLY A 461 -9.92 -21.72 1.96
C GLY A 461 -10.52 -21.50 0.59
N PHE A 462 -11.58 -20.73 0.63
CA PHE A 462 -12.36 -20.28 -0.49
C PHE A 462 -12.50 -18.77 -0.43
N ARG A 463 -12.22 -18.08 -1.54
CA ARG A 463 -12.34 -16.62 -1.60
C ARG A 463 -12.76 -16.12 -2.97
N SER A 464 -13.43 -14.99 -3.01
CA SER A 464 -13.63 -14.25 -4.24
C SER A 464 -12.40 -13.36 -4.54
N ASN A 465 -12.19 -13.05 -5.81
CA ASN A 465 -11.09 -12.17 -6.25
C ASN A 465 -11.36 -10.67 -6.01
N LEU A 466 -12.51 -10.34 -5.43
CA LEU A 466 -12.97 -8.96 -5.30
C LEU A 466 -12.26 -8.17 -4.19
N TRP A 467 -11.54 -8.86 -3.30
CA TRP A 467 -10.90 -8.23 -2.16
C TRP A 467 -9.44 -8.61 -2.05
N ASN A 468 -8.56 -7.61 -1.93
CA ASN A 468 -7.13 -7.84 -1.80
C ASN A 468 -6.70 -7.79 -0.34
N ASP A 469 -6.23 -8.91 0.17
CA ASP A 469 -5.63 -9.01 1.49
C ASP A 469 -4.11 -9.10 1.35
N TYR A 470 -3.41 -8.09 1.84
CA TYR A 470 -1.95 -8.16 1.97
C TYR A 470 -1.57 -9.06 3.14
N ARG A 471 -0.85 -10.14 2.88
CA ARG A 471 -0.38 -11.09 3.90
C ARG A 471 1.14 -11.33 3.88
N ASN A 472 1.85 -10.59 3.06
CA ASN A 472 3.27 -10.84 2.75
C ASN A 472 4.23 -9.81 3.39
N TYR A 473 3.97 -9.45 4.63
CA TYR A 473 4.81 -8.53 5.41
C TYR A 473 5.15 -9.07 6.79
#